data_6fa8232d3ef303ff88c24b4b92352a1d
#
_entry.id   6fa8232d3ef303ff88c24b4b92352a1d
#
_cell.length_a   1.000
_cell.length_b   1.000
_cell.length_c   1.000
_cell.angle_alpha   90.00
_cell.angle_beta   90.00
_cell.angle_gamma   90.00
#
_symmetry.space_group_name_H-M   'P 1'
#
loop_
_entity.id
_entity.type
_entity.pdbx_description
1 polymer ?
#
loop_
_entity_poly.entity_id
_entity_poly.type
_entity_poly.pdbx_seq_one_letter_code
_entity_poly.pdbx_strand_id
1 'polypeptide(L)'
;NGNDYDRDIVIISTLRLDKLHLLEKGEQVLAFPGTTLYSLEKALKPLGREPHSVIGSSCIGASVIGGICNNSGGSLVQRGPAYTEMSLFARIDENGKLTLVNHLGIDLGVTPEQILSKLDDDRVKDEDVQHDGRHAHDHDYITRVRDIEADTPARYNADPDRLFESSGCAGKLAVFAVRLDTFPAEKKQQVFYFGTNQPDVLTEIRRHILGEFTHLPVA
;
A
#
# COMPACT_ATOMS: atom_id res chain seq x y z
N ASN A 1 6.80 -16.76 -11.42
CA ASN A 1 5.48 -17.37 -11.51
C ASN A 1 5.66 -18.71 -12.19
N GLY A 2 5.42 -19.81 -11.47
CA GLY A 2 5.58 -21.17 -12.01
C GLY A 2 4.33 -21.67 -12.75
N ASN A 3 3.61 -20.80 -13.44
CA ASN A 3 2.45 -21.19 -14.21
C ASN A 3 2.88 -21.60 -15.62
N ASP A 4 2.44 -22.76 -16.07
CA ASP A 4 2.51 -23.15 -17.47
C ASP A 4 1.41 -22.42 -18.23
N TYR A 5 1.77 -21.78 -19.33
CA TYR A 5 0.85 -21.10 -20.22
C TYR A 5 0.73 -21.90 -21.51
N ASP A 6 -0.50 -22.07 -21.97
CA ASP A 6 -0.84 -22.76 -23.24
C ASP A 6 -0.83 -21.83 -24.47
N ARG A 7 -0.35 -20.60 -24.28
CA ARG A 7 -0.31 -19.54 -25.30
C ARG A 7 0.96 -18.70 -25.16
N ASP A 8 1.31 -17.96 -26.20
CA ASP A 8 2.39 -16.98 -26.16
C ASP A 8 2.09 -15.89 -25.14
N ILE A 9 3.09 -15.55 -24.32
CA ILE A 9 3.03 -14.50 -23.31
C ILE A 9 4.13 -13.49 -23.49
N VAL A 10 3.88 -12.27 -23.07
CA VAL A 10 4.87 -11.20 -22.96
C VAL A 10 5.12 -10.93 -21.49
N ILE A 11 6.39 -11.01 -21.08
CA ILE A 11 6.81 -10.67 -19.72
C ILE A 11 7.40 -9.27 -19.75
N ILE A 12 6.80 -8.35 -18.96
CA ILE A 12 7.28 -6.98 -18.79
C ILE A 12 7.99 -6.88 -17.45
N SER A 13 9.29 -6.57 -17.47
CA SER A 13 10.06 -6.29 -16.25
C SER A 13 9.94 -4.82 -15.89
N THR A 14 9.54 -4.54 -14.66
CA THR A 14 9.42 -3.18 -14.11
C THR A 14 10.59 -2.81 -13.19
N LEU A 15 11.60 -3.67 -13.05
CA LEU A 15 12.73 -3.50 -12.12
C LEU A 15 13.53 -2.21 -12.32
N ARG A 16 13.50 -1.64 -13.52
CA ARG A 16 14.19 -0.40 -13.85
C ARG A 16 13.37 0.87 -13.52
N LEU A 17 12.11 0.71 -13.15
CA LEU A 17 11.21 1.79 -12.72
C LEU A 17 11.20 1.83 -11.18
N ASP A 18 12.36 2.03 -10.58
CA ASP A 18 12.62 1.86 -9.14
C ASP A 18 12.71 3.19 -8.37
N LYS A 19 12.33 4.29 -9.00
CA LYS A 19 12.28 5.61 -8.38
C LYS A 19 11.24 5.68 -7.26
N LEU A 20 11.52 6.51 -6.28
CA LEU A 20 10.58 6.95 -5.26
C LEU A 20 10.80 8.43 -4.98
N HIS A 21 9.71 9.16 -4.72
CA HIS A 21 9.76 10.57 -4.31
C HIS A 21 9.10 10.71 -2.96
N LEU A 22 9.80 11.33 -2.02
CA LEU A 22 9.23 11.71 -0.74
C LEU A 22 8.51 13.05 -0.91
N LEU A 23 7.25 13.08 -0.53
CA LEU A 23 6.38 14.24 -0.58
C LEU A 23 6.11 14.74 0.84
N GLU A 24 5.80 16.04 0.98
CA GLU A 24 5.37 16.64 2.24
C GLU A 24 6.33 16.29 3.40
N LYS A 25 7.62 16.48 3.18
CA LYS A 25 8.70 16.15 4.15
C LYS A 25 8.75 14.68 4.56
N GLY A 26 8.27 13.80 3.70
CA GLY A 26 8.25 12.36 3.92
C GLY A 26 6.97 11.84 4.56
N GLU A 27 5.95 12.68 4.78
CA GLU A 27 4.64 12.21 5.26
C GLU A 27 3.94 11.34 4.23
N GLN A 28 4.26 11.56 2.95
CA GLN A 28 3.81 10.73 1.85
C GLN A 28 4.97 10.31 0.95
N VAL A 29 4.73 9.28 0.18
CA VAL A 29 5.66 8.77 -0.84
C VAL A 29 4.93 8.52 -2.13
N LEU A 30 5.54 8.89 -3.24
CA LEU A 30 5.20 8.44 -4.58
C LEU A 30 6.15 7.31 -4.95
N ALA A 31 5.64 6.11 -5.16
CA ALA A 31 6.43 4.91 -5.44
C ALA A 31 6.13 4.36 -6.84
N PHE A 32 7.16 3.89 -7.54
CA PHE A 32 7.10 3.33 -8.88
C PHE A 32 7.10 1.79 -8.85
N PRO A 33 6.82 1.10 -9.97
CA PRO A 33 6.60 -0.35 -9.99
C PRO A 33 7.78 -1.21 -9.53
N GLY A 34 9.01 -0.72 -9.71
CA GLY A 34 10.24 -1.39 -9.28
C GLY A 34 10.70 -0.99 -7.88
N THR A 35 10.05 0.00 -7.23
CA THR A 35 10.39 0.41 -5.87
C THR A 35 10.13 -0.73 -4.90
N THR A 36 11.17 -1.13 -4.16
CA THR A 36 11.05 -2.17 -3.13
C THR A 36 10.67 -1.58 -1.78
N LEU A 37 10.02 -2.39 -0.94
CA LEU A 37 9.78 -2.01 0.47
C LEU A 37 11.09 -1.71 1.19
N TYR A 38 12.16 -2.46 0.90
CA TYR A 38 13.49 -2.20 1.46
C TYR A 38 14.02 -0.81 1.10
N SER A 39 13.89 -0.39 -0.18
CA SER A 39 14.30 0.95 -0.62
C SER A 39 13.51 2.03 0.09
N LEU A 40 12.20 1.82 0.25
CA LEU A 40 11.31 2.74 0.94
C LEU A 40 11.67 2.86 2.43
N GLU A 41 11.85 1.74 3.13
CA GLU A 41 12.29 1.72 4.53
C GLU A 41 13.62 2.48 4.72
N LYS A 42 14.57 2.24 3.82
CA LYS A 42 15.88 2.93 3.84
C LYS A 42 15.75 4.45 3.65
N ALA A 43 14.85 4.89 2.77
CA ALA A 43 14.61 6.31 2.52
C ALA A 43 13.89 7.00 3.70
N LEU A 44 12.98 6.30 4.38
CA LEU A 44 12.19 6.85 5.49
C LEU A 44 12.93 6.87 6.83
N LYS A 45 13.85 5.94 7.04
CA LYS A 45 14.57 5.78 8.31
C LYS A 45 15.26 7.06 8.82
N PRO A 46 15.97 7.86 7.98
CA PRO A 46 16.58 9.12 8.43
C PRO A 46 15.57 10.16 8.89
N LEU A 47 14.32 10.06 8.44
CA LEU A 47 13.23 10.96 8.80
C LEU A 47 12.47 10.50 10.06
N GLY A 48 12.86 9.38 10.67
CA GLY A 48 12.14 8.78 11.77
C GLY A 48 10.73 8.30 11.36
N ARG A 49 10.59 7.82 10.12
CA ARG A 49 9.33 7.36 9.57
C ARG A 49 9.44 5.91 9.08
N GLU A 50 8.29 5.29 8.92
CA GLU A 50 8.13 3.90 8.47
C GLU A 50 7.12 3.81 7.33
N PRO A 51 7.19 2.77 6.47
CA PRO A 51 6.25 2.57 5.39
C PRO A 51 4.87 2.14 5.89
N HIS A 52 3.88 2.22 5.00
CA HIS A 52 2.49 1.81 5.22
C HIS A 52 2.36 0.35 5.68
N SER A 53 3.25 -0.51 5.24
CA SER A 53 3.26 -1.91 5.62
C SER A 53 4.68 -2.42 5.82
N VAL A 54 4.84 -3.28 6.82
CA VAL A 54 6.08 -4.01 7.08
C VAL A 54 5.74 -5.47 6.98
N ILE A 55 6.21 -6.11 5.92
CA ILE A 55 6.03 -7.55 5.70
C ILE A 55 7.40 -8.22 5.64
N GLY A 56 7.49 -9.45 6.11
CA GLY A 56 8.75 -10.20 6.14
C GLY A 56 9.41 -10.37 4.77
N SER A 57 8.66 -10.21 3.68
CA SER A 57 9.17 -10.23 2.32
C SER A 57 9.88 -8.94 1.88
N SER A 58 9.92 -7.88 2.69
CA SER A 58 10.66 -6.66 2.34
C SER A 58 12.14 -6.96 2.12
N CYS A 59 12.72 -7.85 2.90
CA CYS A 59 14.12 -8.27 2.77
C CYS A 59 14.44 -9.12 1.52
N ILE A 60 13.43 -9.65 0.83
CA ILE A 60 13.58 -10.46 -0.38
C ILE A 60 13.13 -9.72 -1.65
N GLY A 61 12.93 -8.41 -1.57
CA GLY A 61 12.67 -7.57 -2.73
C GLY A 61 11.19 -7.40 -3.10
N ALA A 62 10.26 -7.57 -2.18
CA ALA A 62 8.85 -7.25 -2.41
C ALA A 62 8.70 -5.78 -2.83
N SER A 63 7.96 -5.54 -3.93
CA SER A 63 7.71 -4.18 -4.41
C SER A 63 6.51 -3.55 -3.69
N VAL A 64 6.55 -2.22 -3.55
CA VAL A 64 5.47 -1.42 -2.96
C VAL A 64 4.17 -1.63 -3.74
N ILE A 65 4.20 -1.43 -5.07
CA ILE A 65 3.02 -1.59 -5.94
C ILE A 65 2.52 -3.04 -5.95
N GLY A 66 3.42 -4.03 -5.90
CA GLY A 66 3.02 -5.44 -5.79
C GLY A 66 2.20 -5.71 -4.53
N GLY A 67 2.57 -5.08 -3.42
CA GLY A 67 1.79 -5.12 -2.17
C GLY A 67 0.40 -4.52 -2.34
N ILE A 68 0.30 -3.34 -2.97
CA ILE A 68 -0.99 -2.66 -3.23
C ILE A 68 -1.87 -3.50 -4.15
N CYS A 69 -1.34 -3.91 -5.31
CA CYS A 69 -2.11 -4.68 -6.30
C CYS A 69 -2.62 -6.03 -5.78
N ASN A 70 -1.94 -6.59 -4.79
CA ASN A 70 -2.31 -7.86 -4.16
C ASN A 70 -3.03 -7.66 -2.82
N ASN A 71 -3.35 -6.43 -2.44
CA ASN A 71 -3.95 -6.09 -1.16
C ASN A 71 -3.21 -6.76 0.02
N SER A 72 -1.88 -6.77 -0.06
CA SER A 72 -1.02 -7.41 0.94
C SER A 72 -1.10 -6.64 2.24
N GLY A 73 -1.13 -7.34 3.33
CA GLY A 73 -1.04 -6.71 4.61
C GLY A 73 -0.10 -7.45 5.52
N GLY A 74 0.56 -6.71 6.34
CA GLY A 74 1.34 -7.22 7.44
C GLY A 74 0.50 -7.41 8.70
N SER A 75 1.19 -7.59 9.80
CA SER A 75 0.62 -7.70 11.13
C SER A 75 0.33 -6.34 11.79
N LEU A 76 0.56 -5.21 11.09
CA LEU A 76 0.43 -3.88 11.67
C LEU A 76 -1.03 -3.53 11.95
N VAL A 77 -1.44 -3.65 13.20
CA VAL A 77 -2.83 -3.48 13.64
C VAL A 77 -3.32 -2.04 13.46
N GLN A 78 -2.43 -1.08 13.54
CA GLN A 78 -2.78 0.35 13.45
C GLN A 78 -2.85 0.86 12.00
N ARG A 79 -2.25 0.18 11.03
CA ARG A 79 -2.11 0.68 9.65
C ARG A 79 -2.95 -0.07 8.62
N GLY A 80 -3.28 -1.32 8.93
CA GLY A 80 -4.05 -2.17 8.03
C GLY A 80 -3.29 -2.67 6.80
N PRO A 81 -4.01 -3.10 5.78
CA PRO A 81 -3.44 -3.62 4.55
C PRO A 81 -2.77 -2.54 3.72
N ALA A 82 -1.96 -2.97 2.74
CA ALA A 82 -1.42 -2.10 1.72
C ALA A 82 -2.57 -1.61 0.81
N TYR A 83 -2.99 -0.36 1.01
CA TYR A 83 -4.14 0.25 0.36
C TYR A 83 -3.84 1.69 -0.03
N THR A 84 -4.35 2.12 -1.16
CA THR A 84 -4.42 3.51 -1.57
C THR A 84 -5.50 3.70 -2.64
N GLU A 85 -6.15 4.85 -2.62
CA GLU A 85 -7.04 5.34 -3.67
C GLU A 85 -6.28 6.20 -4.68
N MET A 86 -5.00 6.46 -4.42
CA MET A 86 -4.18 7.38 -5.20
C MET A 86 -3.20 6.62 -6.09
N SER A 87 -3.53 6.50 -7.37
CA SER A 87 -2.71 5.78 -8.32
C SER A 87 -2.72 6.38 -9.72
N LEU A 88 -1.65 6.14 -10.46
CA LEU A 88 -1.54 6.34 -11.90
C LEU A 88 -1.53 4.98 -12.57
N PHE A 89 -2.49 4.72 -13.44
CA PHE A 89 -2.62 3.42 -14.09
C PHE A 89 -3.19 3.53 -15.50
N ALA A 90 -2.88 2.52 -16.31
CA ALA A 90 -3.54 2.32 -17.59
C ALA A 90 -4.52 1.15 -17.51
N ARG A 91 -5.63 1.31 -18.20
CA ARG A 91 -6.65 0.29 -18.39
C ARG A 91 -7.20 0.31 -19.80
N ILE A 92 -7.75 -0.80 -20.20
CA ILE A 92 -8.57 -0.87 -21.42
C ILE A 92 -10.02 -0.66 -20.97
N ASP A 93 -10.68 0.33 -21.53
CA ASP A 93 -12.08 0.64 -21.24
C ASP A 93 -13.05 -0.34 -21.94
N GLU A 94 -14.33 -0.17 -21.70
CA GLU A 94 -15.42 -0.99 -22.29
C GLU A 94 -15.48 -0.98 -23.82
N ASN A 95 -14.89 0.03 -24.44
CA ASN A 95 -14.79 0.19 -25.89
C ASN A 95 -13.49 -0.37 -26.47
N GLY A 96 -12.65 -0.99 -25.63
CA GLY A 96 -11.35 -1.50 -26.02
C GLY A 96 -10.25 -0.42 -26.15
N LYS A 97 -10.51 0.81 -25.70
CA LYS A 97 -9.55 1.92 -25.78
C LYS A 97 -8.63 1.92 -24.58
N LEU A 98 -7.33 1.99 -24.85
CA LEU A 98 -6.32 2.19 -23.80
C LEU A 98 -6.40 3.62 -23.26
N THR A 99 -6.55 3.76 -21.93
CA THR A 99 -6.62 5.06 -21.24
C THR A 99 -5.61 5.08 -20.10
N LEU A 100 -4.94 6.22 -19.92
CA LEU A 100 -4.11 6.53 -18.75
C LEU A 100 -4.94 7.37 -17.78
N VAL A 101 -5.06 6.92 -16.54
CA VAL A 101 -5.85 7.58 -15.49
C VAL A 101 -4.90 8.07 -14.41
N ASN A 102 -4.94 9.38 -14.13
CA ASN A 102 -4.16 9.99 -13.05
C ASN A 102 -5.09 10.33 -11.88
N HIS A 103 -5.03 9.53 -10.83
CA HIS A 103 -5.69 9.76 -9.55
C HIS A 103 -4.69 9.92 -8.39
N LEU A 104 -3.43 10.29 -8.70
CA LEU A 104 -2.41 10.53 -7.67
C LEU A 104 -2.70 11.76 -6.80
N GLY A 105 -3.60 12.65 -7.22
CA GLY A 105 -3.72 13.96 -6.59
C GLY A 105 -2.44 14.79 -6.78
N ILE A 106 -1.82 14.68 -7.95
CA ILE A 106 -0.61 15.42 -8.32
C ILE A 106 -0.85 15.98 -9.73
N ASP A 107 -0.62 17.27 -9.91
CA ASP A 107 -0.67 17.90 -11.23
C ASP A 107 0.54 17.47 -12.06
N LEU A 108 0.31 16.56 -12.99
CA LEU A 108 1.34 16.01 -13.88
C LEU A 108 1.18 16.49 -15.34
N GLY A 109 0.16 17.31 -15.63
CA GLY A 109 -0.23 17.69 -16.98
C GLY A 109 -1.41 16.88 -17.50
N VAL A 110 -1.75 17.07 -18.78
CA VAL A 110 -3.02 16.61 -19.38
C VAL A 110 -2.83 15.40 -20.30
N THR A 111 -1.69 15.32 -21.00
CA THR A 111 -1.44 14.20 -21.92
C THR A 111 -0.60 13.09 -21.26
N PRO A 112 -0.72 11.83 -21.73
CA PRO A 112 0.12 10.75 -21.21
C PRO A 112 1.62 11.05 -21.27
N GLU A 113 2.08 11.73 -22.35
CA GLU A 113 3.49 12.08 -22.54
C GLU A 113 3.95 13.11 -21.50
N GLN A 114 3.13 14.12 -21.20
CA GLN A 114 3.42 15.12 -20.16
C GLN A 114 3.50 14.46 -18.79
N ILE A 115 2.51 13.62 -18.46
CA ILE A 115 2.43 12.91 -17.20
C ILE A 115 3.67 12.05 -16.97
N LEU A 116 3.98 11.19 -17.93
CA LEU A 116 5.10 10.25 -17.82
C LEU A 116 6.45 10.96 -17.82
N SER A 117 6.62 12.03 -18.66
CA SER A 117 7.84 12.82 -18.68
C SER A 117 8.07 13.57 -17.35
N LYS A 118 7.03 14.16 -16.75
CA LYS A 118 7.17 14.86 -15.46
C LYS A 118 7.59 13.91 -14.34
N LEU A 119 7.08 12.69 -14.36
CA LEU A 119 7.47 11.64 -13.41
C LEU A 119 8.90 11.15 -13.65
N ASP A 120 9.31 10.94 -14.91
CA ASP A 120 10.63 10.42 -15.24
C ASP A 120 11.76 11.42 -14.96
N ASP A 121 11.49 12.71 -15.15
CA ASP A 121 12.46 13.79 -14.97
C ASP A 121 12.62 14.27 -13.51
N ASP A 122 12.04 13.58 -12.53
CA ASP A 122 12.06 13.95 -11.10
C ASP A 122 11.55 15.39 -10.84
N ARG A 123 10.57 15.84 -11.62
CA ARG A 123 10.03 17.20 -11.55
C ARG A 123 8.79 17.34 -10.67
N VAL A 124 8.44 16.32 -9.92
CA VAL A 124 7.32 16.37 -8.96
C VAL A 124 7.77 17.14 -7.72
N LYS A 125 6.98 18.11 -7.31
CA LYS A 125 7.24 18.95 -6.15
C LYS A 125 6.03 18.97 -5.22
N ASP A 126 6.24 19.36 -3.95
CA ASP A 126 5.15 19.47 -2.98
C ASP A 126 4.05 20.46 -3.44
N GLU A 127 4.40 21.49 -4.21
CA GLU A 127 3.44 22.45 -4.78
C GLU A 127 2.50 21.84 -5.85
N ASP A 128 2.86 20.69 -6.44
CA ASP A 128 2.02 19.96 -7.39
C ASP A 128 0.99 19.08 -6.70
N VAL A 129 1.15 18.87 -5.37
CA VAL A 129 0.31 17.96 -4.58
C VAL A 129 -1.04 18.61 -4.31
N GLN A 130 -2.09 17.84 -4.57
CA GLN A 130 -3.48 18.22 -4.34
C GLN A 130 -4.12 17.26 -3.33
N HIS A 131 -5.03 17.80 -2.51
CA HIS A 131 -5.83 17.04 -1.56
C HIS A 131 -7.29 17.04 -2.03
N ASP A 132 -7.69 15.98 -2.70
CA ASP A 132 -9.00 15.84 -3.36
C ASP A 132 -9.97 14.91 -2.62
N GLY A 133 -9.63 14.56 -1.39
CA GLY A 133 -10.45 13.69 -0.53
C GLY A 133 -10.16 12.19 -0.70
N ARG A 134 -9.27 11.79 -1.62
CA ARG A 134 -8.81 10.40 -1.72
C ARG A 134 -7.86 10.05 -0.59
N HIS A 135 -7.88 8.77 -0.22
CA HIS A 135 -7.10 8.25 0.89
C HIS A 135 -5.82 7.53 0.40
N ALA A 136 -4.69 7.86 1.01
CA ALA A 136 -3.40 7.25 0.75
C ALA A 136 -3.08 6.04 1.67
N HIS A 137 -4.03 5.67 2.54
CA HIS A 137 -4.05 4.43 3.34
C HIS A 137 -5.50 4.12 3.75
N ASP A 138 -5.76 2.97 4.37
CA ASP A 138 -7.09 2.59 4.88
C ASP A 138 -7.37 3.28 6.22
N HIS A 139 -8.05 4.42 6.18
CA HIS A 139 -8.36 5.25 7.35
C HIS A 139 -9.30 4.57 8.36
N ASP A 140 -10.14 3.65 7.90
CA ASP A 140 -11.17 3.00 8.73
C ASP A 140 -10.71 1.71 9.37
N TYR A 141 -9.50 1.25 9.07
CA TYR A 141 -9.05 -0.06 9.50
C TYR A 141 -9.03 -0.22 11.02
N ILE A 142 -8.59 0.81 11.75
CA ILE A 142 -8.58 0.79 13.23
C ILE A 142 -9.98 0.59 13.79
N THR A 143 -10.98 1.25 13.22
CA THR A 143 -12.37 1.10 13.63
C THR A 143 -12.86 -0.32 13.40
N ARG A 144 -12.58 -0.89 12.22
CA ARG A 144 -13.00 -2.26 11.90
C ARG A 144 -12.30 -3.32 12.73
N VAL A 145 -11.01 -3.17 13.01
CA VAL A 145 -10.27 -4.17 13.80
C VAL A 145 -10.70 -4.17 15.27
N ARG A 146 -11.25 -3.04 15.75
CA ARG A 146 -11.80 -2.92 17.09
C ARG A 146 -13.21 -3.48 17.23
N ASP A 147 -13.93 -3.64 16.14
CA ASP A 147 -15.25 -4.29 16.14
C ASP A 147 -15.09 -5.81 16.28
N ILE A 148 -14.87 -6.22 17.52
CA ILE A 148 -14.62 -7.62 17.88
C ILE A 148 -15.87 -8.51 17.78
N GLU A 149 -17.04 -7.93 17.60
CA GLU A 149 -18.33 -8.61 17.42
C GLU A 149 -18.79 -8.65 15.95
N ALA A 150 -18.03 -8.05 15.04
CA ALA A 150 -18.38 -8.07 13.62
C ALA A 150 -18.49 -9.50 13.07
N ASP A 151 -19.46 -9.76 12.22
CA ASP A 151 -19.69 -11.04 11.57
C ASP A 151 -18.59 -11.38 10.54
N THR A 152 -17.82 -10.38 10.11
CA THR A 152 -16.74 -10.53 9.15
C THR A 152 -15.41 -10.09 9.75
N PRO A 153 -14.29 -10.69 9.35
CA PRO A 153 -12.97 -10.22 9.79
C PRO A 153 -12.73 -8.80 9.27
N ALA A 154 -12.00 -8.00 10.06
CA ALA A 154 -11.64 -6.62 9.70
C ALA A 154 -10.92 -6.51 8.35
N ARG A 155 -10.38 -7.61 7.86
CA ARG A 155 -9.68 -7.73 6.60
C ARG A 155 -9.79 -9.14 6.04
N TYR A 156 -10.12 -9.24 4.76
CA TYR A 156 -10.10 -10.48 3.99
C TYR A 156 -9.83 -10.19 2.50
N ASN A 157 -9.35 -11.19 1.77
CA ASN A 157 -9.11 -11.05 0.34
C ASN A 157 -10.43 -10.86 -0.41
N ALA A 158 -10.39 -10.05 -1.47
CA ALA A 158 -11.54 -9.72 -2.30
C ALA A 158 -12.71 -9.06 -1.54
N ASP A 159 -12.40 -8.33 -0.46
CA ASP A 159 -13.37 -7.47 0.20
C ASP A 159 -13.86 -6.39 -0.79
N PRO A 160 -15.13 -6.43 -1.21
CA PRO A 160 -15.64 -5.53 -2.27
C PRO A 160 -15.58 -4.06 -1.84
N ASP A 161 -15.62 -3.78 -0.54
CA ASP A 161 -15.59 -2.43 0.00
C ASP A 161 -14.16 -1.86 0.08
N ARG A 162 -13.15 -2.69 -0.20
CA ARG A 162 -11.71 -2.36 -0.10
C ARG A 162 -10.93 -2.62 -1.39
N LEU A 163 -11.64 -2.89 -2.47
CA LEU A 163 -11.06 -2.93 -3.81
C LEU A 163 -11.26 -1.58 -4.47
N PHE A 164 -10.16 -0.87 -4.72
CA PHE A 164 -10.22 0.44 -5.36
C PHE A 164 -9.09 0.56 -6.37
N GLU A 165 -9.43 0.61 -7.65
CA GLU A 165 -8.48 0.77 -8.76
C GLU A 165 -7.25 -0.14 -8.63
N SER A 166 -6.06 0.41 -8.28
CA SER A 166 -4.83 -0.37 -8.11
C SER A 166 -4.88 -1.29 -6.90
N SER A 167 -5.61 -0.91 -5.83
CA SER A 167 -5.72 -1.71 -4.60
C SER A 167 -6.51 -2.99 -4.86
N GLY A 168 -5.82 -4.13 -4.77
CA GLY A 168 -6.41 -5.44 -5.02
C GLY A 168 -6.72 -5.73 -6.48
N CYS A 169 -6.18 -5.00 -7.46
CA CYS A 169 -6.49 -5.17 -8.88
C CYS A 169 -6.03 -6.51 -9.47
N ALA A 170 -5.13 -7.22 -8.82
CA ALA A 170 -4.65 -8.54 -9.20
C ALA A 170 -4.23 -8.66 -10.69
N GLY A 171 -3.60 -7.61 -11.23
CA GLY A 171 -3.09 -7.58 -12.61
C GLY A 171 -4.11 -7.14 -13.66
N LYS A 172 -5.28 -6.65 -13.30
CA LYS A 172 -6.25 -6.09 -14.25
C LYS A 172 -5.88 -4.70 -14.78
N LEU A 173 -4.93 -4.04 -14.13
CA LEU A 173 -4.43 -2.71 -14.47
C LEU A 173 -2.92 -2.75 -14.68
N ALA A 174 -2.41 -1.85 -15.53
CA ALA A 174 -0.99 -1.54 -15.57
C ALA A 174 -0.74 -0.30 -14.68
N VAL A 175 -0.19 -0.51 -13.49
CA VAL A 175 0.04 0.56 -12.50
C VAL A 175 1.43 1.14 -12.68
N PHE A 176 1.53 2.47 -12.85
CA PHE A 176 2.77 3.21 -13.09
C PHE A 176 3.30 3.92 -11.85
N ALA A 177 2.42 4.34 -10.95
CA ALA A 177 2.79 4.95 -9.68
C ALA A 177 1.65 4.82 -8.67
N VAL A 178 2.01 4.82 -7.38
CA VAL A 178 1.06 4.95 -6.26
C VAL A 178 1.56 6.00 -5.28
N ARG A 179 0.63 6.75 -4.68
CA ARG A 179 0.91 7.66 -3.58
C ARG A 179 0.38 7.06 -2.29
N LEU A 180 1.21 7.07 -1.25
CA LEU A 180 0.96 6.38 0.01
C LEU A 180 1.36 7.26 1.18
N ASP A 181 0.61 7.17 2.28
CA ASP A 181 1.04 7.72 3.56
C ASP A 181 2.18 6.91 4.15
N THR A 182 3.02 7.60 4.89
CA THR A 182 4.03 7.01 5.75
C THR A 182 3.69 7.32 7.21
N PHE A 183 4.31 6.62 8.14
CA PHE A 183 3.93 6.71 9.55
C PHE A 183 5.13 7.05 10.42
N PRO A 184 4.95 7.78 11.52
CA PRO A 184 6.02 7.97 12.49
C PRO A 184 6.57 6.63 12.99
N ALA A 185 7.89 6.51 13.05
CA ALA A 185 8.53 5.33 13.64
C ALA A 185 8.41 5.38 15.17
N GLU A 186 8.13 4.24 15.77
CA GLU A 186 8.08 4.13 17.22
C GLU A 186 9.47 4.31 17.82
N LYS A 187 9.59 5.18 18.83
CA LYS A 187 10.86 5.47 19.49
C LYS A 187 11.40 4.30 20.32
N LYS A 188 10.48 3.50 20.87
CA LYS A 188 10.79 2.31 21.66
C LYS A 188 9.74 1.26 21.39
N GLN A 189 10.18 0.04 21.17
CA GLN A 189 9.32 -1.12 20.98
C GLN A 189 9.72 -2.23 21.94
N GLN A 190 8.74 -2.96 22.43
CA GLN A 190 8.93 -4.16 23.23
C GLN A 190 8.03 -5.25 22.72
N VAL A 191 8.57 -6.44 22.56
CA VAL A 191 7.83 -7.61 22.10
C VAL A 191 7.49 -8.48 23.31
N PHE A 192 6.24 -8.90 23.40
CA PHE A 192 5.75 -9.83 24.38
C PHE A 192 5.34 -11.13 23.69
N TYR A 193 5.76 -12.24 24.20
CA TYR A 193 5.36 -13.57 23.74
C TYR A 193 4.39 -14.19 24.75
N PHE A 194 3.21 -14.54 24.28
CA PHE A 194 2.20 -15.23 25.05
C PHE A 194 2.07 -16.66 24.54
N GLY A 195 2.06 -17.62 25.44
CA GLY A 195 1.90 -19.03 25.09
C GLY A 195 0.89 -19.71 26.02
N THR A 196 0.05 -20.56 25.45
CA THR A 196 -0.92 -21.37 26.18
C THR A 196 -1.21 -22.66 25.41
N ASN A 197 -1.62 -23.71 26.13
CA ASN A 197 -2.15 -24.94 25.53
C ASN A 197 -3.67 -24.89 25.32
N GLN A 198 -4.30 -23.77 25.63
CA GLN A 198 -5.74 -23.55 25.53
C GLN A 198 -6.01 -22.45 24.50
N PRO A 199 -6.40 -22.78 23.26
CA PRO A 199 -6.60 -21.80 22.18
C PRO A 199 -7.58 -20.67 22.53
N ASP A 200 -8.62 -20.97 23.33
CA ASP A 200 -9.63 -19.99 23.72
C ASP A 200 -9.03 -18.82 24.52
N VAL A 201 -7.99 -19.06 25.31
CA VAL A 201 -7.27 -18.02 26.05
C VAL A 201 -6.62 -17.02 25.10
N LEU A 202 -6.08 -17.47 23.96
CA LEU A 202 -5.53 -16.54 22.94
C LEU A 202 -6.63 -15.69 22.32
N THR A 203 -7.81 -16.27 22.11
CA THR A 203 -8.98 -15.52 21.63
C THR A 203 -9.41 -14.46 22.63
N GLU A 204 -9.48 -14.78 23.92
CA GLU A 204 -9.79 -13.83 24.98
C GLU A 204 -8.76 -12.69 25.06
N ILE A 205 -7.45 -13.01 25.01
CA ILE A 205 -6.38 -12.00 24.99
C ILE A 205 -6.53 -11.07 23.80
N ARG A 206 -6.74 -11.62 22.59
CA ARG A 206 -6.95 -10.82 21.37
C ARG A 206 -8.16 -9.89 21.51
N ARG A 207 -9.29 -10.42 21.95
CA ARG A 207 -10.53 -9.63 22.15
C ARG A 207 -10.33 -8.54 23.18
N HIS A 208 -9.68 -8.83 24.29
CA HIS A 208 -9.37 -7.85 25.33
C HIS A 208 -8.46 -6.73 24.80
N ILE A 209 -7.39 -7.06 24.08
CA ILE A 209 -6.47 -6.06 23.50
C ILE A 209 -7.22 -5.18 22.50
N LEU A 210 -7.97 -5.76 21.57
CA LEU A 210 -8.63 -5.02 20.50
C LEU A 210 -9.81 -4.18 21.01
N GLY A 211 -10.57 -4.70 21.98
CA GLY A 211 -11.76 -4.02 22.52
C GLY A 211 -11.44 -2.97 23.59
N GLU A 212 -10.50 -3.29 24.51
CA GLU A 212 -10.34 -2.51 25.75
C GLU A 212 -9.12 -1.59 25.77
N PHE A 213 -8.06 -1.89 25.03
CA PHE A 213 -6.86 -1.06 25.06
C PHE A 213 -7.09 0.31 24.42
N THR A 214 -6.75 1.37 25.15
CA THR A 214 -6.82 2.74 24.63
C THR A 214 -5.93 2.91 23.40
N HIS A 215 -4.73 2.36 23.45
CA HIS A 215 -3.78 2.33 22.34
C HIS A 215 -3.56 0.90 21.90
N LEU A 216 -3.83 0.64 20.62
CA LEU A 216 -3.53 -0.66 20.03
C LEU A 216 -2.04 -0.90 19.94
N PRO A 217 -1.58 -2.15 20.05
CA PRO A 217 -0.20 -2.50 19.74
C PRO A 217 0.12 -2.18 18.28
N VAL A 218 1.40 -2.09 17.94
CA VAL A 218 1.86 -1.84 16.56
C VAL A 218 1.51 -3.03 15.68
N ALA A 219 1.69 -4.24 16.20
CA ALA A 219 1.45 -5.51 15.51
C ALA A 219 0.92 -6.56 16.47
#